data_88bb56f7776f7e416d3fbbbc706e4b48
#
_entry.id   88bb56f7776f7e416d3fbbbc706e4b48
#
_cell.length_a   1.000
_cell.length_b   1.000
_cell.length_c   1.000
_cell.angle_alpha   90.00
_cell.angle_beta   90.00
_cell.angle_gamma   90.00
#
_symmetry.space_group_name_H-M   'P 1'
#
loop_
_entity.id
_entity.type
_entity.pdbx_description
1 polymer ?
#
loop_
_entity_poly.entity_id
_entity_poly.type
_entity_poly.pdbx_seq_one_letter_code
_entity_poly.pdbx_strand_id
1 'polypeptide(L)'
;MTAFFDNLRRDYRVVIADPPWSFKSNSAAKPGRNAMRHYDVMLLEAIAQLPVKDVVADDAVLWLWITGPFLAIGAHKPIMSSWGFEPSGMGFVWVKLNPNAPAAAFSERDLAMGGGFTTRKNCEFVVIGKRGKSVRKSAGVHEVIIEPRREHSRKPEKFYQRVQAYSDGPYLEMFARQSRDGFDGWGRESTKFDPPQPQEVLS
;
A
#
# COMPACT_ATOMS: atom_id res chain seq x y z
N MET A 1 -10.45 15.03 20.45
CA MET A 1 -10.48 13.85 19.53
C MET A 1 -10.23 14.37 18.14
N THR A 2 -9.17 13.96 17.52
CA THR A 2 -8.62 14.56 16.30
C THR A 2 -9.45 14.14 15.08
N ALA A 3 -9.84 15.14 14.29
CA ALA A 3 -10.58 15.06 13.03
C ALA A 3 -9.88 14.28 11.90
N PHE A 4 -9.19 13.15 12.20
CA PHE A 4 -8.43 12.40 11.19
C PHE A 4 -9.30 11.84 10.09
N PHE A 5 -10.54 11.44 10.39
CA PHE A 5 -11.43 10.68 9.50
C PHE A 5 -12.86 11.25 9.45
N ASP A 6 -13.03 12.57 9.68
CA ASP A 6 -14.37 13.19 9.79
C ASP A 6 -15.20 13.06 8.51
N ASN A 7 -14.54 13.00 7.35
CA ASN A 7 -15.20 12.89 6.04
C ASN A 7 -15.28 11.43 5.54
N LEU A 8 -14.82 10.45 6.32
CA LEU A 8 -14.88 9.05 5.93
C LEU A 8 -16.16 8.38 6.47
N ARG A 9 -16.67 7.43 5.72
CA ARG A 9 -17.74 6.53 6.17
C ARG A 9 -17.23 5.62 7.29
N ARG A 10 -18.13 4.86 7.96
CA ARG A 10 -17.83 4.05 9.14
C ARG A 10 -18.06 2.55 8.93
N ASP A 11 -17.99 2.08 7.69
CA ASP A 11 -18.35 0.71 7.33
C ASP A 11 -17.47 0.11 6.23
N TYR A 12 -16.18 0.53 6.15
CA TYR A 12 -15.28 -0.03 5.15
C TYR A 12 -15.04 -1.52 5.37
N ARG A 13 -15.29 -2.30 4.33
CA ARG A 13 -15.03 -3.75 4.32
C ARG A 13 -13.66 -4.10 3.78
N VAL A 14 -13.08 -3.21 3.01
CA VAL A 14 -11.73 -3.39 2.43
C VAL A 14 -10.89 -2.15 2.71
N VAL A 15 -9.77 -2.36 3.38
CA VAL A 15 -8.78 -1.31 3.64
C VAL A 15 -7.49 -1.66 2.91
N ILE A 16 -6.97 -0.71 2.15
CA ILE A 16 -5.63 -0.76 1.56
C ILE A 16 -4.78 0.27 2.28
N ALA A 17 -3.55 -0.06 2.64
CA ALA A 17 -2.64 0.87 3.26
C ALA A 17 -1.20 0.71 2.74
N ASP A 18 -0.57 1.83 2.35
CA ASP A 18 0.85 1.92 1.99
C ASP A 18 1.53 2.98 2.88
N PRO A 19 1.77 2.68 4.17
CA PRO A 19 2.34 3.65 5.10
C PRO A 19 3.73 4.13 4.67
N PRO A 20 4.09 5.39 4.93
CA PRO A 20 5.42 5.91 4.68
C PRO A 20 6.40 5.42 5.77
N TRP A 21 6.84 4.17 5.65
CA TRP A 21 7.70 3.48 6.59
C TRP A 21 8.98 4.26 6.88
N SER A 22 9.24 4.59 8.15
CA SER A 22 10.47 5.22 8.59
C SER A 22 11.56 4.20 8.86
N PHE A 23 12.62 4.22 8.06
CA PHE A 23 13.86 3.53 8.43
C PHE A 23 14.71 4.47 9.30
N LYS A 24 15.15 4.01 10.48
CA LYS A 24 16.31 4.59 11.12
C LYS A 24 17.51 4.30 10.21
N SER A 25 17.79 5.22 9.28
CA SER A 25 18.96 5.12 8.42
C SER A 25 20.20 5.47 9.22
N ASN A 26 21.12 4.53 9.37
CA ASN A 26 22.47 4.78 9.91
C ASN A 26 23.33 5.63 8.93
N SER A 27 22.75 6.12 7.84
CA SER A 27 23.44 6.88 6.80
C SER A 27 23.24 8.39 6.97
N ALA A 28 23.63 8.94 8.10
CA ALA A 28 23.91 10.39 8.21
C ALA A 28 25.01 10.83 7.19
N ALA A 29 25.85 9.90 6.74
CA ALA A 29 26.99 10.16 5.85
C ALA A 29 26.63 10.26 4.34
N LYS A 30 25.43 9.83 3.88
CA LYS A 30 25.00 9.94 2.47
C LYS A 30 23.51 10.30 2.35
N PRO A 31 23.12 11.55 2.58
CA PRO A 31 21.71 11.98 2.60
C PRO A 31 21.01 11.91 1.24
N GLY A 32 21.75 11.64 0.15
CA GLY A 32 21.21 11.69 -1.22
C GLY A 32 20.40 10.49 -1.69
N ARG A 33 20.38 9.36 -0.96
CA ARG A 33 19.72 8.10 -1.36
C ARG A 33 18.63 7.63 -0.40
N ASN A 34 18.21 8.49 0.52
CA ASN A 34 17.28 8.12 1.57
C ASN A 34 15.83 8.45 1.18
N ALA A 35 14.90 7.54 1.48
CA ALA A 35 13.45 7.74 1.31
C ALA A 35 12.93 8.99 2.04
N MET A 36 13.60 9.44 3.10
CA MET A 36 13.30 10.69 3.82
C MET A 36 13.33 11.97 2.95
N ARG A 37 13.95 11.95 1.77
CA ARG A 37 13.95 13.10 0.83
C ARG A 37 12.65 13.23 0.03
N HIS A 38 11.85 12.17 -0.01
CA HIS A 38 10.69 12.14 -0.90
C HIS A 38 9.36 12.16 -0.16
N TYR A 39 9.36 11.88 1.16
CA TYR A 39 8.12 11.79 1.97
C TYR A 39 8.37 12.13 3.44
N ASP A 40 7.35 12.69 4.09
CA ASP A 40 7.25 12.71 5.54
C ASP A 40 7.08 11.27 6.03
N VAL A 41 8.17 10.66 6.49
CA VAL A 41 8.15 9.32 7.08
C VAL A 41 7.45 9.34 8.43
N MET A 42 6.66 8.31 8.73
CA MET A 42 5.99 8.16 10.01
C MET A 42 6.69 7.10 10.86
N LEU A 43 6.75 7.34 12.16
CA LEU A 43 7.15 6.32 13.14
C LEU A 43 6.10 5.19 13.17
N LEU A 44 6.53 3.97 13.48
CA LEU A 44 5.63 2.80 13.55
C LEU A 44 4.49 3.03 14.57
N GLU A 45 4.80 3.66 15.69
CA GLU A 45 3.84 4.03 16.72
C GLU A 45 2.79 5.01 16.20
N ALA A 46 3.19 6.01 15.43
CA ALA A 46 2.28 6.99 14.84
C ALA A 46 1.35 6.35 13.80
N ILE A 47 1.85 5.39 13.01
CA ILE A 47 1.03 4.60 12.08
C ILE A 47 0.02 3.76 12.87
N ALA A 48 0.47 3.07 13.93
CA ALA A 48 -0.39 2.22 14.75
C ALA A 48 -1.49 3.01 15.49
N GLN A 49 -1.24 4.29 15.82
CA GLN A 49 -2.20 5.17 16.52
C GLN A 49 -3.31 5.73 15.61
N LEU A 50 -3.23 5.55 14.30
CA LEU A 50 -4.34 5.96 13.42
C LEU A 50 -5.62 5.20 13.78
N PRO A 51 -6.77 5.88 13.92
CA PRO A 51 -8.00 5.28 14.42
C PRO A 51 -8.75 4.48 13.33
N VAL A 52 -8.03 3.63 12.58
CA VAL A 52 -8.57 2.84 11.46
C VAL A 52 -9.72 1.95 11.91
N LYS A 53 -9.63 1.38 13.12
CA LYS A 53 -10.68 0.53 13.70
C LYS A 53 -12.05 1.21 13.81
N ASP A 54 -12.09 2.56 13.85
CA ASP A 54 -13.31 3.34 14.05
C ASP A 54 -14.09 3.58 12.75
N VAL A 55 -13.48 3.25 11.59
CA VAL A 55 -14.08 3.41 10.26
C VAL A 55 -14.31 2.09 9.54
N VAL A 56 -13.88 0.96 10.12
CA VAL A 56 -13.96 -0.37 9.49
C VAL A 56 -15.18 -1.13 9.98
N ALA A 57 -15.82 -1.88 9.09
CA ALA A 57 -16.88 -2.81 9.42
C ALA A 57 -16.40 -3.96 10.34
N ASP A 58 -17.33 -4.65 11.01
CA ASP A 58 -17.01 -5.82 11.84
C ASP A 58 -16.39 -6.96 11.02
N ASP A 59 -16.84 -7.14 9.78
CA ASP A 59 -16.28 -8.10 8.83
C ASP A 59 -15.51 -7.33 7.76
N ALA A 60 -14.16 -7.40 7.80
CA ALA A 60 -13.30 -6.62 6.92
C ALA A 60 -11.96 -7.32 6.61
N VAL A 61 -11.30 -6.85 5.56
CA VAL A 61 -9.95 -7.26 5.16
C VAL A 61 -9.03 -6.04 5.01
N LEU A 62 -7.79 -6.18 5.46
CA LEU A 62 -6.71 -5.21 5.31
C LEU A 62 -5.65 -5.76 4.37
N TRP A 63 -5.23 -4.93 3.39
CA TRP A 63 -4.10 -5.15 2.51
C TRP A 63 -3.01 -4.12 2.85
N LEU A 64 -2.00 -4.54 3.60
CA LEU A 64 -0.94 -3.66 4.10
C LEU A 64 0.34 -3.87 3.30
N TRP A 65 0.73 -2.86 2.52
CA TRP A 65 2.02 -2.83 1.84
C TRP A 65 3.15 -2.71 2.84
N ILE A 66 4.19 -3.51 2.64
CA ILE A 66 5.33 -3.56 3.55
C ILE A 66 6.62 -3.86 2.79
N THR A 67 7.71 -3.25 3.22
CA THR A 67 9.02 -3.56 2.66
C THR A 67 9.66 -4.76 3.35
N GLY A 68 10.54 -5.49 2.66
CA GLY A 68 11.18 -6.70 3.17
C GLY A 68 11.79 -6.57 4.58
N PRO A 69 12.57 -5.51 4.89
CA PRO A 69 13.15 -5.34 6.23
C PRO A 69 12.10 -5.22 7.34
N PHE A 70 11.00 -4.47 7.13
CA PHE A 70 9.93 -4.36 8.11
C PHE A 70 9.11 -5.63 8.24
N LEU A 71 8.94 -6.37 7.15
CA LEU A 71 8.31 -7.68 7.16
C LEU A 71 9.13 -8.67 8.00
N ALA A 72 10.46 -8.70 7.80
CA ALA A 72 11.36 -9.60 8.51
C ALA A 72 11.35 -9.41 10.03
N ILE A 73 11.16 -8.17 10.52
CA ILE A 73 11.07 -7.89 11.96
C ILE A 73 9.64 -7.92 12.51
N GLY A 74 8.65 -8.23 11.67
CA GLY A 74 7.25 -8.33 12.08
C GLY A 74 6.58 -6.99 12.41
N ALA A 75 7.07 -5.87 11.87
CA ALA A 75 6.57 -4.52 12.17
C ALA A 75 5.08 -4.31 11.83
N HIS A 76 4.52 -5.12 10.92
CA HIS A 76 3.10 -5.10 10.57
C HIS A 76 2.18 -5.57 11.71
N LYS A 77 2.65 -6.47 12.57
CA LYS A 77 1.81 -7.10 13.60
C LYS A 77 1.18 -6.10 14.58
N PRO A 78 1.96 -5.23 15.25
CA PRO A 78 1.38 -4.25 16.19
C PRO A 78 0.46 -3.24 15.49
N ILE A 79 0.76 -2.86 14.24
CA ILE A 79 -0.08 -1.95 13.45
C ILE A 79 -1.43 -2.61 13.16
N MET A 80 -1.42 -3.83 12.62
CA MET A 80 -2.64 -4.58 12.33
C MET A 80 -3.50 -4.78 13.58
N SER A 81 -2.87 -5.17 14.69
CA SER A 81 -3.57 -5.35 15.96
C SER A 81 -4.22 -4.05 16.45
N SER A 82 -3.51 -2.91 16.41
CA SER A 82 -4.07 -1.61 16.80
C SER A 82 -5.24 -1.18 15.93
N TRP A 83 -5.22 -1.55 14.65
CA TRP A 83 -6.30 -1.27 13.70
C TRP A 83 -7.46 -2.27 13.77
N GLY A 84 -7.37 -3.28 14.65
CA GLY A 84 -8.40 -4.28 14.87
C GLY A 84 -8.39 -5.43 13.86
N PHE A 85 -7.23 -5.70 13.25
CA PHE A 85 -7.04 -6.81 12.32
C PHE A 85 -6.05 -7.85 12.86
N GLU A 86 -6.31 -9.11 12.57
CA GLU A 86 -5.39 -10.21 12.82
C GLU A 86 -4.60 -10.54 11.54
N PRO A 87 -3.25 -10.63 11.60
CA PRO A 87 -2.45 -11.09 10.48
C PRO A 87 -2.89 -12.48 10.01
N SER A 88 -3.11 -12.65 8.71
CA SER A 88 -3.64 -13.89 8.13
C SER A 88 -2.69 -14.55 7.12
N GLY A 89 -1.63 -13.86 6.71
CA GLY A 89 -0.64 -14.40 5.80
C GLY A 89 -0.13 -13.38 4.77
N MET A 90 0.51 -13.89 3.72
CA MET A 90 0.91 -13.09 2.56
C MET A 90 -0.29 -12.88 1.66
N GLY A 91 -0.53 -11.64 1.26
CA GLY A 91 -1.60 -11.27 0.35
C GLY A 91 -1.10 -11.20 -1.08
N PHE A 92 -0.09 -10.36 -1.33
CA PHE A 92 0.52 -10.22 -2.65
C PHE A 92 2.03 -10.04 -2.56
N VAL A 93 2.71 -10.51 -3.62
CA VAL A 93 4.12 -10.22 -3.90
C VAL A 93 4.20 -9.56 -5.27
N TRP A 94 4.61 -8.30 -5.29
CA TRP A 94 4.86 -7.60 -6.54
C TRP A 94 6.32 -7.75 -6.94
N VAL A 95 6.56 -8.54 -7.98
CA VAL A 95 7.83 -8.64 -8.69
C VAL A 95 7.91 -7.47 -9.66
N LYS A 96 8.82 -6.54 -9.40
CA LYS A 96 8.97 -5.29 -10.15
C LYS A 96 9.86 -5.49 -11.36
N LEU A 97 9.34 -5.23 -12.53
CA LEU A 97 10.13 -5.15 -13.76
C LEU A 97 10.62 -3.72 -14.02
N ASN A 98 11.66 -3.59 -14.85
CA ASN A 98 12.06 -2.31 -15.42
C ASN A 98 10.91 -1.73 -16.27
N PRO A 99 10.82 -0.38 -16.44
CA PRO A 99 9.65 0.23 -17.09
C PRO A 99 9.33 -0.28 -18.49
N ASN A 100 10.34 -0.66 -19.25
CA ASN A 100 10.21 -1.11 -20.65
C ASN A 100 10.28 -2.64 -20.80
N ALA A 101 10.31 -3.39 -19.69
CA ALA A 101 10.41 -4.83 -19.74
C ALA A 101 9.06 -5.47 -20.15
N PRO A 102 9.08 -6.49 -21.03
CA PRO A 102 7.87 -7.19 -21.43
C PRO A 102 7.39 -8.11 -20.30
N ALA A 103 6.21 -7.84 -19.75
CA ALA A 103 5.66 -8.64 -18.65
C ALA A 103 5.34 -10.09 -19.04
N ALA A 104 5.15 -10.37 -20.32
CA ALA A 104 4.82 -11.71 -20.81
C ALA A 104 6.05 -12.60 -21.07
N ALA A 105 7.24 -12.01 -21.22
CA ALA A 105 8.47 -12.74 -21.59
C ALA A 105 9.68 -12.03 -20.99
N PHE A 106 9.76 -11.95 -19.67
CA PHE A 106 10.87 -11.33 -18.95
C PHE A 106 11.94 -12.34 -18.54
N SER A 107 13.15 -11.83 -18.33
CA SER A 107 14.30 -12.55 -17.77
C SER A 107 14.76 -11.87 -16.47
N GLU A 108 15.73 -12.44 -15.79
CA GLU A 108 16.31 -11.84 -14.57
C GLU A 108 16.88 -10.43 -14.82
N ARG A 109 17.37 -10.13 -16.04
CA ARG A 109 17.89 -8.81 -16.42
C ARG A 109 16.81 -7.74 -16.49
N ASP A 110 15.56 -8.14 -16.63
CA ASP A 110 14.40 -7.26 -16.71
C ASP A 110 13.86 -6.88 -15.33
N LEU A 111 14.35 -7.51 -14.27
CA LEU A 111 13.94 -7.18 -12.90
C LEU A 111 14.43 -5.79 -12.51
N ALA A 112 13.53 -4.98 -11.99
CA ALA A 112 13.87 -3.66 -11.50
C ALA A 112 14.78 -3.76 -10.28
N MET A 113 15.93 -3.13 -10.33
CA MET A 113 16.92 -3.16 -9.25
C MET A 113 16.68 -2.03 -8.27
N GLY A 114 16.34 -2.35 -7.04
CA GLY A 114 16.26 -1.42 -5.91
C GLY A 114 17.52 -1.42 -5.05
N GLY A 115 17.63 -0.44 -4.16
CA GLY A 115 18.69 -0.40 -3.15
C GLY A 115 18.57 -1.56 -2.15
N GLY A 116 19.68 -2.01 -1.59
CA GLY A 116 19.72 -3.03 -0.54
C GLY A 116 21.15 -3.27 -0.07
N PHE A 117 21.33 -3.55 1.23
CA PHE A 117 22.65 -3.79 1.84
C PHE A 117 23.13 -5.23 1.60
N THR A 118 22.24 -6.19 1.55
CA THR A 118 22.56 -7.61 1.37
C THR A 118 22.29 -8.06 -0.06
N THR A 119 21.03 -7.99 -0.49
CA THR A 119 20.61 -8.32 -1.85
C THR A 119 19.93 -7.12 -2.50
N ARG A 120 19.92 -7.06 -3.83
CA ARG A 120 19.16 -6.05 -4.56
C ARG A 120 17.66 -6.36 -4.45
N LYS A 121 16.87 -5.33 -4.10
CA LYS A 121 15.43 -5.49 -3.86
C LYS A 121 14.65 -5.27 -5.14
N ASN A 122 13.93 -6.28 -5.57
CA ASN A 122 13.06 -6.23 -6.76
C ASN A 122 11.63 -6.65 -6.47
N CYS A 123 11.28 -6.88 -5.18
CA CYS A 123 9.93 -7.18 -4.76
C CYS A 123 9.42 -6.19 -3.72
N GLU A 124 8.11 -5.98 -3.71
CA GLU A 124 7.35 -5.41 -2.60
C GLU A 124 6.28 -6.41 -2.16
N PHE A 125 5.88 -6.32 -0.90
CA PHE A 125 5.02 -7.31 -0.26
C PHE A 125 3.75 -6.66 0.26
N VAL A 126 2.66 -7.41 0.24
CA VAL A 126 1.41 -7.06 0.89
C VAL A 126 1.06 -8.15 1.87
N VAL A 127 0.93 -7.81 3.14
CA VAL A 127 0.38 -8.73 4.15
C VAL A 127 -1.13 -8.54 4.24
N ILE A 128 -1.84 -9.63 4.44
CA ILE A 128 -3.29 -9.61 4.60
C ILE A 128 -3.66 -9.72 6.08
N GLY A 129 -4.55 -8.84 6.54
CA GLY A 129 -5.19 -8.91 7.85
C GLY A 129 -6.67 -9.15 7.72
N LYS A 130 -7.26 -9.84 8.68
CA LYS A 130 -8.70 -10.13 8.75
C LYS A 130 -9.29 -9.59 10.03
N ARG A 131 -10.53 -9.13 9.94
CA ARG A 131 -11.38 -8.77 11.07
C ARG A 131 -12.73 -9.47 10.88
N GLY A 132 -13.22 -10.12 11.93
CA GLY A 132 -14.48 -10.85 11.88
C GLY A 132 -14.50 -12.00 10.88
N LYS A 133 -15.61 -12.17 10.17
CA LYS A 133 -15.79 -13.22 9.17
C LYS A 133 -15.11 -12.87 7.86
N SER A 134 -14.76 -13.89 7.09
CA SER A 134 -14.13 -13.68 5.77
C SER A 134 -15.08 -12.97 4.81
N VAL A 135 -14.58 -11.88 4.19
CA VAL A 135 -15.27 -11.12 3.13
C VAL A 135 -14.85 -11.56 1.73
N ARG A 136 -14.12 -12.68 1.62
CA ARG A 136 -13.63 -13.21 0.34
C ARG A 136 -14.76 -13.74 -0.54
N LYS A 137 -14.88 -13.22 -1.76
CA LYS A 137 -15.83 -13.69 -2.79
C LYS A 137 -15.22 -14.65 -3.81
N SER A 138 -13.89 -14.61 -3.99
CA SER A 138 -13.20 -15.46 -4.96
C SER A 138 -11.97 -16.13 -4.35
N ALA A 139 -11.78 -17.42 -4.64
CA ALA A 139 -10.58 -18.18 -4.31
C ALA A 139 -9.54 -18.16 -5.45
N GLY A 140 -9.89 -17.64 -6.64
CA GLY A 140 -9.04 -17.67 -7.84
C GLY A 140 -8.06 -16.48 -7.96
N VAL A 141 -7.89 -15.67 -6.90
CA VAL A 141 -6.97 -14.51 -6.94
C VAL A 141 -5.55 -14.98 -6.66
N HIS A 142 -4.67 -14.83 -7.66
CA HIS A 142 -3.27 -15.22 -7.57
C HIS A 142 -2.45 -14.22 -6.75
N GLU A 143 -1.51 -14.70 -5.95
CA GLU A 143 -0.66 -13.93 -5.06
C GLU A 143 0.38 -13.08 -5.82
N VAL A 144 1.07 -13.66 -6.81
CA VAL A 144 2.19 -13.00 -7.49
C VAL A 144 1.72 -12.02 -8.57
N ILE A 145 2.15 -10.78 -8.46
CA ILE A 145 1.97 -9.72 -9.46
C ILE A 145 3.32 -9.49 -10.14
N ILE A 146 3.37 -9.57 -11.45
CA ILE A 146 4.56 -9.28 -12.26
C ILE A 146 4.19 -8.13 -13.18
N GLU A 147 4.67 -6.93 -12.84
CA GLU A 147 4.42 -5.71 -13.61
C GLU A 147 5.60 -4.74 -13.54
N PRO A 148 5.82 -3.94 -14.60
CA PRO A 148 6.79 -2.87 -14.58
C PRO A 148 6.52 -1.88 -13.45
N ARG A 149 7.61 -1.35 -12.87
CA ARG A 149 7.50 -0.20 -11.98
C ARG A 149 7.08 1.03 -12.76
N ARG A 150 6.26 1.83 -12.14
CA ARG A 150 5.83 3.14 -12.62
C ARG A 150 6.60 4.24 -11.88
N GLU A 151 5.99 5.40 -11.72
CA GLU A 151 6.54 6.50 -10.92
C GLU A 151 6.83 6.04 -9.49
N HIS A 152 7.70 6.73 -8.81
CA HIS A 152 8.12 6.34 -7.46
C HIS A 152 6.91 6.15 -6.53
N SER A 153 6.84 5.00 -5.87
CA SER A 153 5.77 4.58 -4.95
C SER A 153 4.39 4.33 -5.57
N ARG A 154 4.19 4.49 -6.86
CA ARG A 154 2.92 4.15 -7.52
C ARG A 154 2.79 2.63 -7.62
N LYS A 155 1.72 2.09 -7.06
CA LYS A 155 1.46 0.66 -7.04
C LYS A 155 0.91 0.17 -8.39
N PRO A 156 1.09 -1.13 -8.73
CA PRO A 156 0.60 -1.69 -9.99
C PRO A 156 -0.93 -1.72 -10.02
N GLU A 157 -1.52 -1.46 -11.18
CA GLU A 157 -2.96 -1.43 -11.35
C GLU A 157 -3.61 -2.80 -11.10
N LYS A 158 -2.90 -3.85 -11.46
CA LYS A 158 -3.31 -5.25 -11.23
C LYS A 158 -3.54 -5.58 -9.76
N PHE A 159 -2.88 -4.87 -8.82
CA PHE A 159 -3.15 -5.02 -7.40
C PHE A 159 -4.60 -4.63 -7.07
N TYR A 160 -5.05 -3.46 -7.49
CA TYR A 160 -6.40 -2.97 -7.23
C TYR A 160 -7.46 -3.86 -7.88
N GLN A 161 -7.24 -4.27 -9.13
CA GLN A 161 -8.11 -5.22 -9.83
C GLN A 161 -8.26 -6.53 -9.04
N ARG A 162 -7.17 -7.05 -8.48
CA ARG A 162 -7.19 -8.27 -7.66
C ARG A 162 -7.86 -8.08 -6.32
N VAL A 163 -7.69 -6.93 -5.67
CA VAL A 163 -8.40 -6.59 -4.44
C VAL A 163 -9.90 -6.57 -4.69
N GLN A 164 -10.37 -5.93 -5.78
CA GLN A 164 -11.77 -5.91 -6.17
C GLN A 164 -12.30 -7.30 -6.59
N ALA A 165 -11.46 -8.13 -7.20
CA ALA A 165 -11.80 -9.53 -7.49
C ALA A 165 -11.90 -10.40 -6.22
N TYR A 166 -11.15 -10.06 -5.16
CA TYR A 166 -11.15 -10.79 -3.90
C TYR A 166 -12.38 -10.49 -3.04
N SER A 167 -12.79 -9.24 -2.95
CA SER A 167 -13.86 -8.79 -2.06
C SER A 167 -14.57 -7.56 -2.60
N ASP A 168 -15.86 -7.43 -2.28
CA ASP A 168 -16.62 -6.21 -2.55
C ASP A 168 -16.39 -5.16 -1.46
N GLY A 169 -16.43 -3.88 -1.87
CA GLY A 169 -16.29 -2.73 -0.97
C GLY A 169 -17.43 -2.58 0.05
N PRO A 170 -17.47 -1.45 0.70
CA PRO A 170 -16.75 -0.20 0.39
C PRO A 170 -15.26 -0.28 0.65
N TYR A 171 -14.47 0.43 -0.20
CA TYR A 171 -13.01 0.44 -0.18
C TYR A 171 -12.46 1.73 0.40
N LEU A 172 -11.46 1.63 1.29
CA LEU A 172 -10.66 2.74 1.78
C LEU A 172 -9.20 2.53 1.38
N GLU A 173 -8.59 3.50 0.71
CA GLU A 173 -7.16 3.56 0.48
C GLU A 173 -6.50 4.56 1.43
N MET A 174 -5.81 4.04 2.44
CA MET A 174 -5.00 4.82 3.38
C MET A 174 -3.67 5.20 2.74
N PHE A 175 -3.24 6.45 2.95
CA PHE A 175 -2.04 7.02 2.33
C PHE A 175 -2.14 7.06 0.80
N ALA A 176 -3.36 7.24 0.30
CA ALA A 176 -3.65 7.34 -1.13
C ALA A 176 -2.77 8.39 -1.82
N ARG A 177 -2.44 8.14 -3.09
CA ARG A 177 -1.67 9.06 -3.94
C ARG A 177 -2.32 9.32 -5.28
N GLN A 178 -3.48 8.74 -5.50
CA GLN A 178 -4.28 8.90 -6.71
C GLN A 178 -5.74 8.69 -6.33
N SER A 179 -6.62 9.50 -6.89
CA SER A 179 -8.06 9.23 -6.85
C SER A 179 -8.37 7.99 -7.68
N ARG A 180 -9.31 7.18 -7.20
CA ARG A 180 -9.70 5.94 -7.84
C ARG A 180 -11.19 5.71 -7.70
N ASP A 181 -11.85 5.41 -8.82
CA ASP A 181 -13.28 5.14 -8.84
C ASP A 181 -13.64 3.98 -7.90
N GLY A 182 -14.61 4.23 -7.05
CA GLY A 182 -15.10 3.26 -6.05
C GLY A 182 -14.23 3.14 -4.79
N PHE A 183 -13.18 3.94 -4.65
CA PHE A 183 -12.33 4.00 -3.45
C PHE A 183 -12.40 5.37 -2.79
N ASP A 184 -12.61 5.39 -1.48
CA ASP A 184 -12.38 6.58 -0.68
C ASP A 184 -10.89 6.66 -0.36
N GLY A 185 -10.25 7.78 -0.72
CA GLY A 185 -8.82 8.00 -0.51
C GLY A 185 -8.56 8.86 0.72
N TRP A 186 -7.64 8.43 1.59
CA TRP A 186 -7.14 9.22 2.69
C TRP A 186 -5.62 9.34 2.65
N GLY A 187 -5.09 10.55 2.70
CA GLY A 187 -3.65 10.83 2.71
C GLY A 187 -3.34 12.27 2.30
N ARG A 188 -2.13 12.73 2.64
CA ARG A 188 -1.68 14.11 2.32
C ARG A 188 -1.43 14.33 0.82
N GLU A 189 -1.17 13.28 0.08
CA GLU A 189 -0.85 13.31 -1.35
C GLU A 189 -1.93 12.60 -2.19
N SER A 190 -3.18 12.57 -1.73
CA SER A 190 -4.26 11.73 -2.29
C SER A 190 -4.57 11.94 -3.78
N THR A 191 -4.13 13.06 -4.35
CA THR A 191 -4.33 13.41 -5.77
C THR A 191 -3.02 13.55 -6.56
N LYS A 192 -1.88 13.13 -6.00
CA LYS A 192 -0.55 13.35 -6.58
C LYS A 192 -0.38 12.83 -8.01
N PHE A 193 -1.01 11.72 -8.34
CA PHE A 193 -0.94 11.08 -9.65
C PHE A 193 -2.22 11.25 -10.47
N ASP A 194 -3.12 12.13 -10.04
CA ASP A 194 -4.30 12.45 -10.80
C ASP A 194 -3.92 13.28 -12.06
N PRO A 195 -4.62 13.11 -13.17
CA PRO A 195 -4.43 13.97 -14.32
C PRO A 195 -4.74 15.43 -13.93
N PRO A 196 -4.04 16.42 -14.53
CA PRO A 196 -4.36 17.81 -14.31
C PRO A 196 -5.85 18.06 -14.63
N GLN A 197 -6.54 18.74 -13.72
CA GLN A 197 -7.93 19.15 -13.95
C GLN A 197 -8.00 20.03 -15.21
N PRO A 198 -8.98 19.83 -16.09
CA PRO A 198 -9.21 20.74 -17.20
C PRO A 198 -9.35 22.16 -16.61
N GLN A 199 -8.54 23.11 -17.05
CA GLN A 199 -8.75 24.51 -16.69
C GLN A 199 -10.13 24.92 -17.26
N GLU A 200 -11.05 25.32 -16.39
CA GLU A 200 -12.27 25.99 -16.84
C GLU A 200 -11.84 27.24 -17.62
N VAL A 201 -12.00 27.18 -18.93
CA VAL A 201 -11.85 28.37 -19.76
C VAL A 201 -13.05 29.25 -19.41
N LEU A 202 -12.82 30.23 -18.52
CA LEU A 202 -13.79 31.30 -18.27
C LEU A 202 -13.98 32.03 -19.60
N SER A 203 -15.11 31.80 -20.23
CA SER A 203 -15.61 32.50 -21.41
C SER A 203 -16.25 33.82 -21.02
#